data_f167e1151a329b73947a688adbcfb074
#
_entry.id   f167e1151a329b73947a688adbcfb074
#
_cell.length_a   1.000
_cell.length_b   1.000
_cell.length_c   1.000
_cell.angle_alpha   90.00
_cell.angle_beta   90.00
_cell.angle_gamma   90.00
#
_symmetry.space_group_name_H-M   'P 1'
#
loop_
_entity.id
_entity.type
_entity.pdbx_description
1 polymer ?
#
loop_
_entity_poly.entity_id
_entity_poly.type
_entity_poly.pdbx_seq_one_letter_code
_entity_poly.pdbx_strand_id
1 'polypeptide(L)'
;YGKAFQMSREIIQIIKGLETSDGAGVKLRRIIGGPDLNMLDPFLLFDEFGSDDPNDYIGGFPPHPHRGFETITYMLNGKFKHKDSAGNEGYLTDGSVQWMTAGKGVIHSEMPEQTDGLSRGFQLWLNLPKNLKMIDPSYNDIPAESIPQIQIPGGLIKVICGEINGIKGPGRAHTGVFYYDISLSPKNNIEIPVDDNWNSFIYVYNG
;
A
#
# COMPACT_ATOMS: atom_id res chain seq x y z
N TYR A 1 -1.93 -24.24 32.42
CA TYR A 1 -2.44 -23.42 31.32
C TYR A 1 -1.60 -23.79 30.12
N GLY A 2 -2.17 -24.60 29.20
CA GLY A 2 -1.50 -25.02 27.97
C GLY A 2 -1.20 -23.82 27.07
N LYS A 3 0.05 -23.67 26.61
CA LYS A 3 0.37 -22.83 25.46
C LYS A 3 -0.38 -23.45 24.27
N ALA A 4 -1.38 -22.76 23.76
CA ALA A 4 -1.93 -23.11 22.45
C ALA A 4 -0.73 -23.09 21.48
N PHE A 5 -0.50 -24.19 20.78
CA PHE A 5 0.46 -24.24 19.69
C PHE A 5 -0.09 -23.31 18.59
N GLN A 6 0.48 -22.12 18.51
CA GLN A 6 0.18 -21.20 17.42
C GLN A 6 0.91 -21.76 16.20
N MET A 7 0.17 -22.39 15.30
CA MET A 7 0.77 -22.90 14.05
C MET A 7 1.11 -21.70 13.16
N SER A 8 2.32 -21.64 12.67
CA SER A 8 2.71 -20.68 11.63
C SER A 8 2.00 -21.03 10.33
N ARG A 9 1.60 -20.01 9.56
CA ARG A 9 1.03 -20.21 8.23
C ARG A 9 2.09 -20.72 7.26
N GLU A 10 1.70 -21.59 6.36
CA GLU A 10 2.54 -22.04 5.27
C GLU A 10 2.45 -21.07 4.09
N ILE A 11 3.55 -20.93 3.34
CA ILE A 11 3.57 -20.22 2.07
C ILE A 11 2.91 -21.12 1.03
N ILE A 12 1.76 -20.71 0.51
CA ILE A 12 1.00 -21.47 -0.50
C ILE A 12 1.40 -21.12 -1.94
N GLN A 13 1.95 -19.92 -2.15
CA GLN A 13 2.37 -19.46 -3.48
C GLN A 13 3.48 -18.42 -3.36
N ILE A 14 4.45 -18.46 -4.27
CA ILE A 14 5.47 -17.43 -4.45
C ILE A 14 5.34 -16.89 -5.88
N ILE A 15 5.22 -15.56 -6.01
CA ILE A 15 5.14 -14.86 -7.29
C ILE A 15 6.21 -13.78 -7.36
N LYS A 16 6.72 -13.51 -8.55
CA LYS A 16 7.76 -12.49 -8.76
C LYS A 16 7.21 -11.13 -9.17
N GLY A 17 5.93 -11.12 -9.54
CA GLY A 17 5.32 -9.98 -10.21
C GLY A 17 5.75 -9.83 -11.67
N LEU A 18 5.03 -9.00 -12.40
CA LEU A 18 5.21 -8.75 -13.83
C LEU A 18 5.63 -7.29 -14.05
N GLU A 19 6.74 -7.09 -14.74
CA GLU A 19 7.14 -5.75 -15.22
C GLU A 19 6.12 -5.27 -16.24
N THR A 20 5.60 -4.08 -16.03
CA THR A 20 4.59 -3.45 -16.88
C THR A 20 4.65 -1.93 -16.76
N SER A 21 3.69 -1.24 -17.37
CA SER A 21 3.52 0.20 -17.21
C SER A 21 2.05 0.54 -17.05
N ASP A 22 1.77 1.63 -16.35
CA ASP A 22 0.41 2.16 -16.17
C ASP A 22 0.43 3.70 -16.21
N GLY A 23 -0.75 4.33 -16.12
CA GLY A 23 -0.85 5.78 -16.26
C GLY A 23 -0.31 6.27 -17.60
N ALA A 24 0.47 7.34 -17.58
CA ALA A 24 1.13 7.89 -18.78
C ALA A 24 2.55 7.31 -18.97
N GLY A 25 2.69 5.99 -18.82
CA GLY A 25 3.94 5.27 -19.04
C GLY A 25 4.82 5.07 -17.81
N VAL A 26 4.24 5.18 -16.60
CA VAL A 26 4.96 4.88 -15.36
C VAL A 26 5.32 3.41 -15.33
N LYS A 27 6.61 3.09 -15.25
CA LYS A 27 7.09 1.72 -15.11
C LYS A 27 6.85 1.20 -13.71
N LEU A 28 6.33 -0.01 -13.62
CA LEU A 28 6.00 -0.64 -12.36
C LEU A 28 6.09 -2.17 -12.45
N ARG A 29 6.14 -2.81 -11.29
CA ARG A 29 6.01 -4.25 -11.14
C ARG A 29 4.68 -4.56 -10.51
N ARG A 30 3.82 -5.30 -11.23
CA ARG A 30 2.50 -5.72 -10.75
C ARG A 30 2.58 -7.07 -10.08
N ILE A 31 2.25 -7.13 -8.79
CA ILE A 31 2.31 -8.33 -7.96
C ILE A 31 0.92 -8.96 -7.84
N ILE A 32 -0.10 -8.17 -7.53
CA ILE A 32 -1.51 -8.58 -7.49
C ILE A 32 -2.25 -7.80 -8.57
N GLY A 33 -3.19 -8.42 -9.26
CA GLY A 33 -3.92 -7.85 -10.38
C GLY A 33 -3.36 -8.26 -11.75
N GLY A 34 -2.42 -9.20 -11.76
CA GLY A 34 -1.82 -9.77 -12.96
C GLY A 34 -2.22 -11.23 -13.19
N PRO A 35 -1.67 -11.86 -14.25
CA PRO A 35 -2.02 -13.23 -14.61
C PRO A 35 -1.64 -14.28 -13.56
N ASP A 36 -0.57 -14.07 -12.80
CA ASP A 36 -0.10 -15.02 -11.78
C ASP A 36 -0.97 -14.97 -10.51
N LEU A 37 -1.50 -13.80 -10.17
CA LEU A 37 -2.42 -13.59 -9.06
C LEU A 37 -3.38 -12.47 -9.43
N ASN A 38 -4.53 -12.83 -9.99
CA ASN A 38 -5.52 -11.86 -10.45
C ASN A 38 -6.14 -11.04 -9.30
N MET A 39 -6.34 -11.66 -8.14
CA MET A 39 -6.90 -11.02 -6.94
C MET A 39 -6.60 -11.87 -5.72
N LEU A 40 -6.44 -11.24 -4.57
CA LEU A 40 -6.37 -11.88 -3.25
C LEU A 40 -7.32 -11.13 -2.30
N ASP A 41 -8.62 -11.44 -2.34
CA ASP A 41 -9.63 -10.67 -1.61
C ASP A 41 -9.23 -10.40 -0.14
N PRO A 42 -9.27 -9.15 0.34
CA PRO A 42 -9.80 -7.95 -0.29
C PRO A 42 -8.79 -7.15 -1.16
N PHE A 43 -7.59 -7.66 -1.41
CA PHE A 43 -6.55 -7.00 -2.20
C PHE A 43 -6.83 -7.17 -3.69
N LEU A 44 -7.17 -6.08 -4.40
CA LEU A 44 -7.50 -6.08 -5.82
C LEU A 44 -6.27 -5.87 -6.71
N LEU A 45 -5.30 -5.10 -6.22
CA LEU A 45 -4.08 -4.77 -6.94
C LEU A 45 -2.97 -4.45 -5.94
N PHE A 46 -1.75 -4.87 -6.25
CA PHE A 46 -0.54 -4.40 -5.58
C PHE A 46 0.57 -4.22 -6.61
N ASP A 47 1.02 -2.98 -6.74
CA ASP A 47 2.09 -2.56 -7.64
C ASP A 47 3.24 -1.93 -6.85
N GLU A 48 4.47 -2.22 -7.25
CA GLU A 48 5.65 -1.43 -6.91
C GLU A 48 6.04 -0.58 -8.11
N PHE A 49 6.13 0.73 -7.95
CA PHE A 49 6.80 1.62 -8.89
C PHE A 49 8.15 2.05 -8.31
N GLY A 50 9.16 2.18 -9.16
CA GLY A 50 10.49 2.56 -8.68
C GLY A 50 11.48 2.74 -9.82
N SER A 51 11.95 3.98 -10.00
CA SER A 51 13.02 4.31 -10.95
C SER A 51 13.74 5.60 -10.53
N ASP A 52 15.01 5.69 -10.87
CA ASP A 52 15.81 6.91 -10.83
C ASP A 52 15.90 7.61 -12.20
N ASP A 53 15.35 6.99 -13.25
CA ASP A 53 15.19 7.61 -14.57
C ASP A 53 13.84 8.36 -14.64
N PRO A 54 13.85 9.70 -14.76
CA PRO A 54 12.62 10.48 -14.87
C PRO A 54 11.68 10.03 -16.00
N ASN A 55 12.20 9.51 -17.10
CA ASN A 55 11.38 9.04 -18.21
C ASN A 55 10.46 7.89 -17.82
N ASP A 56 10.77 7.18 -16.75
CA ASP A 56 9.99 6.03 -16.25
C ASP A 56 8.82 6.43 -15.36
N TYR A 57 8.78 7.69 -14.86
CA TYR A 57 7.73 8.11 -13.92
C TYR A 57 7.15 9.50 -14.19
N ILE A 58 7.84 10.39 -14.94
CA ILE A 58 7.42 11.80 -15.09
C ILE A 58 6.02 11.98 -15.68
N GLY A 59 5.55 11.02 -16.46
CA GLY A 59 4.20 11.03 -17.02
C GLY A 59 3.11 10.94 -15.96
N GLY A 60 3.41 10.33 -14.83
CA GLY A 60 2.50 10.17 -13.71
C GLY A 60 1.22 9.43 -14.08
N PHE A 61 0.20 9.67 -13.26
CA PHE A 61 -1.15 9.15 -13.47
C PHE A 61 -2.12 10.31 -13.71
N PRO A 62 -2.35 10.71 -14.99
CA PRO A 62 -3.30 11.74 -15.36
C PRO A 62 -4.72 11.44 -14.86
N PRO A 63 -5.68 12.39 -14.97
CA PRO A 63 -7.03 12.19 -14.45
C PRO A 63 -7.67 10.87 -14.88
N HIS A 64 -8.00 10.03 -13.91
CA HIS A 64 -8.63 8.73 -14.11
C HIS A 64 -9.64 8.43 -12.98
N PRO A 65 -10.68 7.59 -13.23
CA PRO A 65 -11.72 7.33 -12.26
C PRO A 65 -11.46 6.08 -11.41
N HIS A 66 -11.94 6.14 -10.16
CA HIS A 66 -12.07 4.97 -9.28
C HIS A 66 -13.47 4.89 -8.69
N ARG A 67 -13.95 3.67 -8.39
CA ARG A 67 -15.26 3.45 -7.77
C ARG A 67 -15.32 2.11 -7.05
N GLY A 68 -15.85 2.11 -5.82
CA GLY A 68 -16.20 0.91 -5.08
C GLY A 68 -15.03 0.23 -4.36
N PHE A 69 -13.90 0.89 -4.20
CA PHE A 69 -12.72 0.39 -3.50
C PHE A 69 -11.90 1.56 -2.92
N GLU A 70 -10.83 1.23 -2.23
CA GLU A 70 -9.86 2.18 -1.67
C GLU A 70 -8.53 2.04 -2.39
N THR A 71 -7.82 3.14 -2.58
CA THR A 71 -6.43 3.15 -3.07
C THR A 71 -5.51 3.64 -1.97
N ILE A 72 -4.38 2.96 -1.79
CA ILE A 72 -3.38 3.30 -0.80
C ILE A 72 -2.04 3.46 -1.52
N THR A 73 -1.54 4.68 -1.54
CA THR A 73 -0.21 4.99 -2.07
C THR A 73 0.76 5.17 -0.92
N TYR A 74 1.79 4.34 -0.83
CA TYR A 74 2.87 4.47 0.15
C TYR A 74 4.15 4.87 -0.56
N MET A 75 4.62 6.09 -0.33
CA MET A 75 5.87 6.61 -0.90
C MET A 75 7.06 6.16 -0.06
N LEU A 76 8.00 5.45 -0.67
CA LEU A 76 9.30 5.20 -0.05
C LEU A 76 10.25 6.37 -0.32
N ASN A 77 10.29 6.84 -1.55
CA ASN A 77 11.11 7.97 -1.99
C ASN A 77 10.36 8.79 -3.04
N GLY A 78 10.56 10.09 -3.02
CA GLY A 78 10.05 11.01 -4.02
C GLY A 78 8.86 11.84 -3.56
N LYS A 79 8.28 12.58 -4.49
CA LYS A 79 7.19 13.49 -4.21
C LYS A 79 6.13 13.45 -5.31
N PHE A 80 4.88 13.19 -4.91
CA PHE A 80 3.73 13.24 -5.79
C PHE A 80 2.74 14.31 -5.30
N LYS A 81 2.06 14.91 -6.25
CA LYS A 81 0.90 15.75 -6.02
C LYS A 81 -0.34 15.04 -6.52
N HIS A 82 -1.34 14.92 -5.66
CA HIS A 82 -2.65 14.45 -6.07
C HIS A 82 -3.67 15.58 -6.15
N LYS A 83 -4.64 15.44 -7.04
CA LYS A 83 -5.81 16.30 -7.19
C LYS A 83 -7.02 15.47 -7.55
N ASP A 84 -8.20 15.88 -7.11
CA ASP A 84 -9.43 15.22 -7.46
C ASP A 84 -10.50 16.15 -8.04
N SER A 85 -11.58 15.53 -8.54
CA SER A 85 -12.72 16.22 -9.13
C SER A 85 -13.59 17.01 -8.13
N ALA A 86 -13.40 16.81 -6.83
CA ALA A 86 -14.07 17.55 -5.76
C ALA A 86 -13.29 18.78 -5.30
N GLY A 87 -12.10 19.01 -5.85
CA GLY A 87 -11.23 20.14 -5.52
C GLY A 87 -10.26 19.88 -4.39
N ASN A 88 -10.12 18.63 -3.94
CA ASN A 88 -9.10 18.25 -2.98
C ASN A 88 -7.72 18.19 -3.66
N GLU A 89 -6.70 18.60 -2.94
CA GLU A 89 -5.31 18.59 -3.39
C GLU A 89 -4.42 18.26 -2.20
N GLY A 90 -3.37 17.46 -2.43
CA GLY A 90 -2.41 17.09 -1.39
C GLY A 90 -1.10 16.64 -1.97
N TYR A 91 -0.14 16.39 -1.07
CA TYR A 91 1.20 15.95 -1.43
C TYR A 91 1.57 14.68 -0.67
N LEU A 92 2.18 13.76 -1.40
CA LEU A 92 2.89 12.62 -0.85
C LEU A 92 4.38 12.87 -0.93
N THR A 93 5.08 12.61 0.15
CA THR A 93 6.53 12.74 0.28
C THR A 93 7.13 11.46 0.85
N ASP A 94 8.44 11.40 0.98
CA ASP A 94 9.15 10.24 1.53
C ASP A 94 8.52 9.74 2.83
N GLY A 95 8.16 8.46 2.85
CA GLY A 95 7.58 7.77 4.00
C GLY A 95 6.11 8.05 4.27
N SER A 96 5.46 8.96 3.51
CA SER A 96 4.04 9.28 3.70
C SER A 96 3.12 8.29 2.99
N VAL A 97 1.86 8.25 3.43
CA VAL A 97 0.81 7.40 2.85
C VAL A 97 -0.40 8.27 2.52
N GLN A 98 -0.98 8.06 1.35
CA GLN A 98 -2.32 8.54 1.03
C GLN A 98 -3.29 7.38 0.98
N TRP A 99 -4.35 7.48 1.75
CA TRP A 99 -5.45 6.54 1.76
C TRP A 99 -6.69 7.20 1.18
N MET A 100 -7.09 6.84 -0.03
CA MET A 100 -8.27 7.37 -0.69
C MET A 100 -9.38 6.32 -0.71
N THR A 101 -10.51 6.64 -0.13
CA THR A 101 -11.75 5.88 -0.32
C THR A 101 -12.48 6.43 -1.54
N ALA A 102 -12.54 5.66 -2.63
CA ALA A 102 -13.23 6.10 -3.85
C ALA A 102 -14.76 6.03 -3.72
N GLY A 103 -15.28 5.06 -2.96
CA GLY A 103 -16.71 4.94 -2.67
C GLY A 103 -17.59 5.00 -3.92
N LYS A 104 -18.56 5.92 -3.95
CA LYS A 104 -19.49 6.09 -5.09
C LYS A 104 -18.83 6.62 -6.36
N GLY A 105 -17.59 7.06 -6.29
CA GLY A 105 -16.77 7.45 -7.44
C GLY A 105 -16.03 8.77 -7.23
N VAL A 106 -14.78 8.80 -7.70
CA VAL A 106 -13.92 9.98 -7.75
C VAL A 106 -13.08 9.91 -9.01
N ILE A 107 -12.78 11.08 -9.60
CA ILE A 107 -11.76 11.23 -10.64
C ILE A 107 -10.59 11.93 -9.99
N HIS A 108 -9.40 11.35 -10.05
CA HIS A 108 -8.21 11.96 -9.49
C HIS A 108 -7.00 11.82 -10.42
N SER A 109 -5.94 12.53 -10.06
CA SER A 109 -4.63 12.44 -10.71
C SER A 109 -3.53 12.39 -9.67
N GLU A 110 -2.44 11.70 -9.98
CA GLU A 110 -1.24 11.59 -9.17
C GLU A 110 -0.05 11.93 -10.05
N MET A 111 0.53 13.12 -9.85
CA MET A 111 1.58 13.64 -10.70
C MET A 111 2.88 13.82 -9.92
N PRO A 112 4.03 13.37 -10.44
CA PRO A 112 5.32 13.65 -9.83
C PRO A 112 5.56 15.17 -9.67
N GLU A 113 6.06 15.56 -8.51
CA GLU A 113 6.49 16.95 -8.20
C GLU A 113 8.02 17.06 -8.17
N GLN A 114 8.70 16.10 -8.78
CA GLN A 114 10.15 16.07 -8.97
C GLN A 114 10.48 15.86 -10.45
N THR A 115 11.63 16.35 -10.85
CA THR A 115 12.13 16.25 -12.24
C THR A 115 13.32 15.31 -12.37
N ASP A 116 13.87 14.86 -11.26
CA ASP A 116 15.00 13.94 -11.17
C ASP A 116 14.98 13.20 -9.82
N GLY A 117 15.89 12.24 -9.66
CA GLY A 117 16.05 11.44 -8.47
C GLY A 117 15.10 10.25 -8.38
N LEU A 118 15.28 9.46 -7.34
CA LEU A 118 14.51 8.23 -7.14
C LEU A 118 13.05 8.55 -6.81
N SER A 119 12.14 7.97 -7.60
CA SER A 119 10.72 7.89 -7.28
C SER A 119 10.39 6.43 -7.03
N ARG A 120 10.00 6.05 -5.81
CA ARG A 120 9.70 4.67 -5.44
C ARG A 120 8.57 4.59 -4.42
N GLY A 121 7.68 3.65 -4.61
CA GLY A 121 6.58 3.40 -3.68
C GLY A 121 5.70 2.24 -4.10
N PHE A 122 4.60 2.11 -3.39
CA PHE A 122 3.62 1.05 -3.60
C PHE A 122 2.24 1.63 -3.81
N GLN A 123 1.48 0.99 -4.68
CA GLN A 123 0.06 1.22 -4.89
C GLN A 123 -0.70 -0.05 -4.52
N LEU A 124 -1.56 0.05 -3.51
CA LEU A 124 -2.44 -1.04 -3.09
C LEU A 124 -3.89 -0.64 -3.35
N TRP A 125 -4.69 -1.54 -3.94
CA TRP A 125 -6.13 -1.38 -4.03
C TRP A 125 -6.82 -2.36 -3.09
N LEU A 126 -7.67 -1.84 -2.23
CA LEU A 126 -8.39 -2.58 -1.21
C LEU A 126 -9.89 -2.52 -1.49
N ASN A 127 -10.51 -3.69 -1.68
CA ASN A 127 -11.92 -3.78 -2.00
C ASN A 127 -12.80 -3.28 -0.85
N LEU A 128 -13.85 -2.53 -1.17
CA LEU A 128 -14.89 -2.19 -0.20
C LEU A 128 -15.96 -3.30 -0.16
N PRO A 129 -16.49 -3.63 1.01
CA PRO A 129 -17.63 -4.53 1.12
C PRO A 129 -18.84 -3.94 0.42
N LYS A 130 -19.73 -4.81 -0.05
CA LYS A 130 -20.90 -4.45 -0.90
C LYS A 130 -21.71 -3.27 -0.36
N ASN A 131 -21.96 -3.24 0.94
CA ASN A 131 -22.74 -2.20 1.61
C ASN A 131 -22.02 -0.84 1.72
N LEU A 132 -20.71 -0.79 1.51
CA LEU A 132 -19.89 0.42 1.58
C LEU A 132 -19.40 0.92 0.21
N LYS A 133 -19.70 0.20 -0.88
CA LYS A 133 -19.24 0.60 -2.23
C LYS A 133 -19.74 1.96 -2.69
N MET A 134 -20.83 2.46 -2.11
CA MET A 134 -21.49 3.71 -2.51
C MET A 134 -21.40 4.83 -1.45
N ILE A 135 -20.51 4.70 -0.47
CA ILE A 135 -20.23 5.79 0.48
C ILE A 135 -19.56 6.98 -0.22
N ASP A 136 -19.56 8.13 0.42
CA ASP A 136 -18.91 9.31 -0.11
C ASP A 136 -17.39 9.11 -0.21
N PRO A 137 -16.73 9.64 -1.24
CA PRO A 137 -15.28 9.66 -1.33
C PRO A 137 -14.66 10.42 -0.15
N SER A 138 -13.51 9.93 0.30
CA SER A 138 -12.77 10.57 1.39
C SER A 138 -11.27 10.29 1.29
N TYR A 139 -10.47 11.12 1.94
CA TYR A 139 -9.03 10.99 2.02
C TYR A 139 -8.55 10.93 3.47
N ASN A 140 -7.47 10.21 3.67
CA ASN A 140 -6.68 10.19 4.89
C ASN A 140 -5.21 10.30 4.48
N ASP A 141 -4.70 11.53 4.44
CA ASP A 141 -3.29 11.78 4.19
C ASP A 141 -2.52 11.61 5.49
N ILE A 142 -1.55 10.71 5.47
CA ILE A 142 -0.78 10.27 6.64
C ILE A 142 0.68 10.69 6.40
N PRO A 143 1.13 11.76 7.06
CA PRO A 143 2.53 12.16 6.98
C PRO A 143 3.43 11.13 7.67
N ALA A 144 4.67 10.99 7.20
CA ALA A 144 5.61 9.98 7.66
C ALA A 144 5.81 9.97 9.19
N GLU A 145 5.86 11.15 9.80
CA GLU A 145 6.03 11.33 11.25
C GLU A 145 4.82 10.86 12.08
N SER A 146 3.66 10.70 11.44
CA SER A 146 2.45 10.16 12.09
C SER A 146 2.40 8.64 12.12
N ILE A 147 3.29 7.95 11.40
CA ILE A 147 3.34 6.49 11.34
C ILE A 147 4.17 5.98 12.52
N PRO A 148 3.57 5.27 13.48
CA PRO A 148 4.30 4.73 14.62
C PRO A 148 5.37 3.74 14.19
N GLN A 149 6.51 3.80 14.86
CA GLN A 149 7.64 2.89 14.67
C GLN A 149 7.90 2.10 15.94
N ILE A 150 7.96 0.78 15.83
CA ILE A 150 8.19 -0.14 16.94
C ILE A 150 9.54 -0.79 16.75
N GLN A 151 10.45 -0.57 17.70
CA GLN A 151 11.71 -1.29 17.76
C GLN A 151 11.45 -2.72 18.23
N ILE A 152 11.99 -3.68 17.49
CA ILE A 152 11.93 -5.11 17.82
C ILE A 152 13.35 -5.68 17.85
N PRO A 153 13.59 -6.85 18.45
CA PRO A 153 14.89 -7.49 18.38
C PRO A 153 15.33 -7.69 16.91
N GLY A 154 16.40 -7.02 16.53
CA GLY A 154 16.96 -7.08 15.17
C GLY A 154 16.13 -6.41 14.09
N GLY A 155 15.27 -5.43 14.40
CA GLY A 155 14.49 -4.78 13.35
C GLY A 155 13.58 -3.65 13.82
N LEU A 156 12.74 -3.22 12.88
CA LEU A 156 11.81 -2.11 13.02
C LEU A 156 10.51 -2.44 12.31
N ILE A 157 9.37 -2.08 12.90
CA ILE A 157 8.05 -2.13 12.26
C ILE A 157 7.49 -0.72 12.18
N LYS A 158 7.11 -0.26 10.99
CA LYS A 158 6.24 0.90 10.80
C LYS A 158 4.79 0.41 10.70
N VAL A 159 3.93 0.91 11.56
CA VAL A 159 2.52 0.50 11.63
C VAL A 159 1.69 1.49 10.83
N ILE A 160 1.45 1.20 9.56
CA ILE A 160 0.65 2.06 8.67
C ILE A 160 -0.84 1.91 8.98
N CYS A 161 -1.32 0.68 9.09
CA CYS A 161 -2.71 0.38 9.44
C CYS A 161 -2.80 -0.91 10.27
N GLY A 162 -3.82 -0.99 11.11
CA GLY A 162 -4.01 -2.08 12.07
C GLY A 162 -3.33 -1.81 13.41
N GLU A 163 -3.16 -2.86 14.20
CA GLU A 163 -2.60 -2.77 15.55
C GLU A 163 -1.65 -3.93 15.82
N ILE A 164 -0.51 -3.65 16.44
CA ILE A 164 0.45 -4.64 16.90
C ILE A 164 1.04 -4.19 18.24
N ASN A 165 1.11 -5.09 19.23
CA ASN A 165 1.61 -4.80 20.58
C ASN A 165 0.93 -3.58 21.26
N GLY A 166 -0.37 -3.35 21.00
CA GLY A 166 -1.11 -2.23 21.53
C GLY A 166 -0.84 -0.89 20.84
N ILE A 167 -0.01 -0.87 19.80
CA ILE A 167 0.28 0.32 19.00
C ILE A 167 -0.54 0.26 17.71
N LYS A 168 -1.35 1.30 17.50
CA LYS A 168 -2.28 1.41 16.37
C LYS A 168 -1.75 2.36 15.31
N GLY A 169 -1.79 1.91 14.06
CA GLY A 169 -1.48 2.73 12.89
C GLY A 169 -2.57 3.77 12.58
N PRO A 170 -2.22 4.88 11.92
CA PRO A 170 -3.14 5.97 11.57
C PRO A 170 -4.06 5.64 10.38
N GLY A 171 -3.77 4.60 9.60
CA GLY A 171 -4.58 4.19 8.45
C GLY A 171 -6.02 3.85 8.85
N ARG A 172 -6.98 4.29 8.04
CA ARG A 172 -8.43 4.14 8.29
C ARG A 172 -9.07 3.33 7.18
N ALA A 173 -8.88 2.01 7.22
CA ALA A 173 -9.53 1.11 6.29
C ALA A 173 -10.99 0.85 6.69
N HIS A 174 -11.88 0.81 5.71
CA HIS A 174 -13.26 0.33 5.89
C HIS A 174 -13.32 -1.21 5.94
N THR A 175 -12.35 -1.87 5.32
CA THR A 175 -12.13 -3.31 5.42
C THR A 175 -11.03 -3.57 6.43
N GLY A 176 -11.22 -4.50 7.37
CA GLY A 176 -10.18 -4.85 8.32
C GLY A 176 -8.90 -5.29 7.60
N VAL A 177 -7.80 -4.58 7.84
CA VAL A 177 -6.51 -4.84 7.21
C VAL A 177 -5.37 -4.47 8.14
N PHE A 178 -4.29 -5.24 8.08
CA PHE A 178 -2.99 -4.87 8.62
C PHE A 178 -2.08 -4.46 7.46
N TYR A 179 -1.43 -3.31 7.61
CA TYR A 179 -0.42 -2.85 6.67
C TYR A 179 0.81 -2.39 7.46
N TYR A 180 1.87 -3.17 7.37
CA TYR A 180 3.12 -2.93 8.07
C TYR A 180 4.28 -2.88 7.08
N ASP A 181 5.22 -1.96 7.32
CA ASP A 181 6.53 -1.95 6.67
C ASP A 181 7.56 -2.42 7.71
N ILE A 182 8.25 -3.54 7.41
CA ILE A 182 9.08 -4.26 8.36
C ILE A 182 10.50 -4.36 7.84
N SER A 183 11.45 -3.86 8.63
CA SER A 183 12.87 -4.05 8.38
C SER A 183 13.45 -5.05 9.39
N LEU A 184 14.10 -6.10 8.89
CA LEU A 184 14.77 -7.11 9.72
C LEU A 184 16.26 -7.22 9.35
N SER A 185 17.11 -7.24 10.35
CA SER A 185 18.52 -7.60 10.16
C SER A 185 18.66 -9.09 9.87
N PRO A 186 19.72 -9.51 9.17
CA PRO A 186 19.95 -10.92 8.87
C PRO A 186 19.85 -11.84 10.11
N LYS A 187 19.29 -13.04 9.90
CA LYS A 187 19.09 -14.08 10.91
C LYS A 187 18.10 -13.73 12.04
N ASN A 188 17.36 -12.64 11.91
CA ASN A 188 16.24 -12.33 12.82
C ASN A 188 14.92 -12.80 12.24
N ASN A 189 13.95 -12.98 13.11
CA ASN A 189 12.58 -13.33 12.75
C ASN A 189 11.58 -12.49 13.54
N ILE A 190 10.35 -12.44 13.05
CA ILE A 190 9.22 -11.82 13.73
C ILE A 190 7.99 -12.71 13.56
N GLU A 191 7.18 -12.79 14.59
CA GLU A 191 5.86 -13.42 14.54
C GLU A 191 4.79 -12.34 14.58
N ILE A 192 3.90 -12.33 13.59
CA ILE A 192 2.77 -11.41 13.51
C ILE A 192 1.49 -12.23 13.61
N PRO A 193 0.70 -12.06 14.68
CA PRO A 193 -0.59 -12.71 14.81
C PRO A 193 -1.55 -12.22 13.72
N VAL A 194 -2.15 -13.15 12.98
CA VAL A 194 -3.15 -12.88 11.95
C VAL A 194 -4.29 -13.85 12.11
N ASP A 195 -5.54 -13.39 11.98
CA ASP A 195 -6.73 -14.21 12.04
C ASP A 195 -6.70 -15.29 10.94
N ASP A 196 -7.03 -16.53 11.28
CA ASP A 196 -6.96 -17.68 10.36
C ASP A 196 -7.81 -17.51 9.09
N ASN A 197 -8.86 -16.69 9.14
CA ASN A 197 -9.75 -16.42 8.02
C ASN A 197 -9.26 -15.28 7.12
N TRP A 198 -8.15 -14.62 7.45
CA TRP A 198 -7.64 -13.51 6.67
C TRP A 198 -6.66 -13.97 5.59
N ASN A 199 -6.83 -13.48 4.38
CA ASN A 199 -5.78 -13.56 3.37
C ASN A 199 -4.61 -12.66 3.76
N SER A 200 -3.39 -13.12 3.49
CA SER A 200 -2.18 -12.38 3.81
C SER A 200 -1.14 -12.58 2.72
N PHE A 201 -0.37 -11.55 2.46
CA PHE A 201 0.82 -11.65 1.63
C PHE A 201 1.98 -10.87 2.26
N ILE A 202 3.19 -11.26 1.88
CA ILE A 202 4.42 -10.55 2.22
C ILE A 202 5.11 -10.18 0.92
N TYR A 203 5.50 -8.93 0.77
CA TYR A 203 6.29 -8.46 -0.35
C TYR A 203 7.69 -8.07 0.13
N VAL A 204 8.71 -8.76 -0.38
CA VAL A 204 10.12 -8.44 -0.09
C VAL A 204 10.61 -7.48 -1.17
N TYR A 205 10.77 -6.21 -0.82
CA TYR A 205 11.16 -5.16 -1.74
C TYR A 205 12.63 -4.73 -1.61
N ASN A 206 13.31 -5.24 -0.59
CA ASN A 206 14.74 -4.99 -0.35
C ASN A 206 15.35 -6.16 0.43
N GLY A 207 16.52 -6.67 -0.01
CA GLY A 207 17.26 -7.77 0.63
C GLY A 207 17.40 -9.03 -0.21
#